data_4155cd0aad53607aa03cf94dfbe1ddc1
#
_entry.id   4155cd0aad53607aa03cf94dfbe1ddc1
#
_cell.length_a   1.000
_cell.length_b   1.000
_cell.length_c   1.000
_cell.angle_alpha   90.00
_cell.angle_beta   90.00
_cell.angle_gamma   90.00
#
_symmetry.space_group_name_H-M   'P 1'
#
loop_
_entity.id
_entity.type
_entity.pdbx_description
1 polymer ?
#
loop_
_entity_poly.entity_id
_entity_poly.type
_entity_poly.pdbx_seq_one_letter_code
_entity_poly.pdbx_strand_id
1 'polypeptide(L)'
;YQEIAKTRIVSEEDLILGKVKYNDKILHQSKILKYYVEGESKKKVQKDIDKIFKKISKSKKYFISAKDLALADTLITDGFSLPSNFKYKELAEKFDVPSNLLQLIENDQKAFLALKIVEIIGEDEPYQLDPETIYFVTNLLNKMNLVIIRNKVLTSALPLRT
;
A
#
# COMPACT_ATOMS: atom_id res chain seq x y z
N TYR A 1 1.44 -20.56 12.22
CA TYR A 1 0.31 -20.06 13.03
C TYR A 1 0.76 -19.01 14.05
N GLN A 2 1.87 -19.22 14.75
CA GLN A 2 2.38 -18.28 15.74
C GLN A 2 3.03 -17.02 15.13
N GLU A 3 3.57 -17.09 13.93
CA GLU A 3 4.15 -15.92 13.24
C GLU A 3 3.08 -15.01 12.63
N ILE A 4 1.97 -15.57 12.16
CA ILE A 4 0.82 -14.81 11.64
C ILE A 4 0.12 -14.05 12.78
N ALA A 5 0.12 -14.56 13.99
CA ALA A 5 -0.43 -13.90 15.16
C ALA A 5 0.35 -12.62 15.56
N LYS A 6 1.58 -12.43 15.08
CA LYS A 6 2.39 -11.23 15.34
C LYS A 6 2.09 -10.07 14.38
N THR A 7 1.42 -10.35 13.28
CA THR A 7 1.09 -9.37 12.26
C THR A 7 -0.44 -9.25 12.18
N ARG A 8 -0.97 -8.19 12.76
CA ARG A 8 -2.41 -7.94 12.77
C ARG A 8 -2.78 -6.96 11.67
N ILE A 9 -3.75 -7.34 10.85
CA ILE A 9 -4.39 -6.43 9.91
C ILE A 9 -5.41 -5.61 10.67
N VAL A 10 -5.32 -4.29 10.54
CA VAL A 10 -6.21 -3.35 11.21
C VAL A 10 -7.44 -3.13 10.36
N SER A 11 -8.61 -3.29 10.96
CA SER A 11 -9.87 -2.89 10.36
C SER A 11 -10.09 -1.37 10.49
N GLU A 12 -10.87 -0.82 9.58
CA GLU A 12 -11.28 0.58 9.66
C GLU A 12 -12.00 0.90 10.99
N GLU A 13 -12.80 -0.03 11.46
CA GLU A 13 -13.52 0.09 12.74
C GLU A 13 -12.57 0.23 13.92
N ASP A 14 -11.47 -0.51 13.95
CA ASP A 14 -10.45 -0.39 15.02
C ASP A 14 -9.75 0.98 15.00
N LEU A 15 -9.59 1.57 13.81
CA LEU A 15 -9.01 2.91 13.65
C LEU A 15 -9.96 4.01 14.14
N ILE A 16 -11.25 3.93 13.78
CA ILE A 16 -12.28 4.87 14.20
C ILE A 16 -12.43 4.85 15.74
N LEU A 17 -12.36 3.68 16.34
CA LEU A 17 -12.40 3.52 17.78
C LEU A 17 -11.12 3.94 18.50
N GLY A 18 -10.09 4.37 17.79
CA GLY A 18 -8.83 4.79 18.35
C GLY A 18 -7.99 3.68 18.98
N LYS A 19 -8.37 2.41 18.76
CA LYS A 19 -7.69 1.24 19.33
C LYS A 19 -6.33 0.99 18.70
N VAL A 20 -6.17 1.42 17.45
CA VAL A 20 -4.98 1.18 16.65
C VAL A 20 -4.61 2.44 15.88
N LYS A 21 -3.32 2.65 15.69
CA LYS A 21 -2.77 3.76 14.88
C LYS A 21 -2.02 3.22 13.67
N TYR A 22 -2.13 3.91 12.54
CA TYR A 22 -1.30 3.62 11.37
C TYR A 22 0.20 3.77 11.68
N ASN A 23 1.01 3.03 10.94
CA ASN A 23 2.47 3.08 11.03
C ASN A 23 3.08 4.35 10.38
N ASP A 24 2.28 5.36 10.18
CA ASP A 24 2.63 6.59 9.47
C ASP A 24 3.90 7.25 10.00
N LYS A 25 4.09 7.26 11.34
CA LYS A 25 5.30 7.85 11.93
C LYS A 25 6.60 7.22 11.45
N ILE A 26 6.59 5.92 11.19
CA ILE A 26 7.77 5.20 10.72
C ILE A 26 7.98 5.49 9.23
N LEU A 27 6.90 5.47 8.46
CA LEU A 27 6.95 5.74 7.02
C LEU A 27 7.38 7.18 6.74
N HIS A 28 6.88 8.15 7.50
CA HIS A 28 7.26 9.57 7.36
C HIS A 28 8.72 9.86 7.60
N GLN A 29 9.38 9.08 8.45
CA GLN A 29 10.81 9.22 8.73
C GLN A 29 11.67 8.47 7.71
N SER A 30 11.05 7.78 6.76
CA SER A 30 11.73 6.95 5.79
C SER A 30 12.06 7.68 4.51
N LYS A 31 13.07 7.17 3.81
CA LYS A 31 13.39 7.59 2.45
C LYS A 31 12.46 6.99 1.40
N ILE A 32 11.56 6.10 1.80
CA ILE A 32 10.57 5.47 0.91
C ILE A 32 9.65 6.54 0.32
N LEU A 33 9.05 7.39 1.15
CA LEU A 33 8.18 8.46 0.65
C LEU A 33 8.96 9.49 -0.17
N LYS A 34 10.18 9.81 0.24
CA LYS A 34 11.06 10.71 -0.53
C LYS A 34 11.37 10.17 -1.92
N TYR A 35 11.50 8.86 -2.07
CA TYR A 35 11.69 8.23 -3.37
C TYR A 35 10.55 8.53 -4.33
N TYR A 36 9.30 8.45 -3.86
CA TYR A 36 8.12 8.70 -4.69
C TYR A 36 7.83 10.18 -4.95
N VAL A 37 8.30 11.07 -4.09
CA VAL A 37 8.06 12.52 -4.20
C VAL A 37 9.26 13.24 -4.81
N GLU A 38 10.47 12.92 -4.38
CA GLU A 38 11.69 13.67 -4.68
C GLU A 38 12.74 12.87 -5.48
N GLY A 39 12.55 11.56 -5.66
CA GLY A 39 13.48 10.73 -6.42
C GLY A 39 14.75 10.34 -5.66
N GLU A 40 14.64 9.83 -4.46
CA GLU A 40 15.79 9.37 -3.66
C GLU A 40 16.47 8.12 -4.28
N SER A 41 17.73 7.88 -3.91
CA SER A 41 18.52 6.74 -4.41
C SER A 41 17.93 5.38 -4.00
N LYS A 42 17.72 4.47 -4.95
CA LYS A 42 17.20 3.11 -4.70
C LYS A 42 17.97 2.35 -3.61
N LYS A 43 19.29 2.50 -3.55
CA LYS A 43 20.13 1.83 -2.54
C LYS A 43 19.83 2.31 -1.11
N LYS A 44 19.58 3.61 -0.94
CA LYS A 44 19.21 4.18 0.36
C LYS A 44 17.80 3.76 0.76
N VAL A 45 16.88 3.73 -0.20
CA VAL A 45 15.50 3.30 0.00
C VAL A 45 15.45 1.83 0.40
N GLN A 46 16.22 0.96 -0.27
CA GLN A 46 16.25 -0.47 0.08
C GLN A 46 16.68 -0.72 1.54
N LYS A 47 17.66 0.02 2.03
CA LYS A 47 18.08 -0.07 3.44
C LYS A 47 16.97 0.33 4.42
N ASP A 48 16.21 1.36 4.07
CA ASP A 48 15.09 1.82 4.90
C ASP A 48 13.93 0.82 4.86
N ILE A 49 13.64 0.22 3.71
CA ILE A 49 12.64 -0.85 3.56
C ILE A 49 12.97 -2.00 4.53
N ASP A 50 14.19 -2.51 4.49
CA ASP A 50 14.63 -3.61 5.33
C ASP A 50 14.46 -3.28 6.82
N LYS A 51 14.84 -2.08 7.21
CA LYS A 51 14.75 -1.61 8.60
C LYS A 51 13.29 -1.48 9.07
N ILE A 52 12.44 -0.85 8.25
CA ILE A 52 11.07 -0.52 8.59
C ILE A 52 10.20 -1.78 8.63
N PHE A 53 10.22 -2.56 7.58
CA PHE A 53 9.40 -3.76 7.50
C PHE A 53 9.81 -4.83 8.53
N LYS A 54 11.12 -4.94 8.85
CA LYS A 54 11.58 -5.76 9.98
C LYS A 54 11.01 -5.26 11.31
N LYS A 55 10.99 -3.96 11.53
CA LYS A 55 10.47 -3.35 12.76
C LYS A 55 8.97 -3.58 12.89
N ILE A 56 8.22 -3.35 11.83
CA ILE A 56 6.76 -3.57 11.78
C ILE A 56 6.43 -5.04 12.09
N SER A 57 7.12 -5.98 11.46
CA SER A 57 6.86 -7.40 11.62
C SER A 57 7.20 -7.96 13.01
N LYS A 58 8.18 -7.37 13.69
CA LYS A 58 8.65 -7.85 15.01
C LYS A 58 7.91 -7.24 16.18
N SER A 59 7.36 -6.06 16.03
CA SER A 59 6.79 -5.32 17.15
C SER A 59 5.28 -5.55 17.26
N LYS A 60 4.84 -5.95 18.45
CA LYS A 60 3.41 -6.04 18.77
C LYS A 60 2.69 -4.68 18.76
N LYS A 61 3.42 -3.58 18.72
CA LYS A 61 2.87 -2.22 18.70
C LYS A 61 2.47 -1.76 17.29
N TYR A 62 2.94 -2.46 16.26
CA TYR A 62 2.67 -2.11 14.88
C TYR A 62 1.70 -3.10 14.25
N PHE A 63 0.78 -2.57 13.50
CA PHE A 63 -0.22 -3.33 12.78
C PHE A 63 -0.07 -3.04 11.30
N ILE A 64 -0.34 -4.04 10.48
CA ILE A 64 -0.31 -3.89 9.03
C ILE A 64 -1.71 -3.55 8.57
N SER A 65 -1.84 -2.38 7.97
CA SER A 65 -3.07 -1.91 7.33
C SER A 65 -3.06 -2.24 5.83
N ALA A 66 -4.21 -2.10 5.19
CA ALA A 66 -4.31 -2.18 3.74
C ALA A 66 -3.44 -1.13 3.03
N LYS A 67 -3.25 0.05 3.63
CA LYS A 67 -2.30 1.06 3.12
C LYS A 67 -0.85 0.57 3.11
N ASP A 68 -0.43 -0.15 4.16
CA ASP A 68 0.92 -0.74 4.21
C ASP A 68 1.09 -1.79 3.11
N LEU A 69 0.03 -2.55 2.79
CA LEU A 69 0.03 -3.49 1.68
C LEU A 69 0.06 -2.80 0.31
N ALA A 70 -0.64 -1.68 0.15
CA ALA A 70 -0.56 -0.86 -1.06
C ALA A 70 0.86 -0.37 -1.32
N LEU A 71 1.54 0.10 -0.27
CA LEU A 71 2.95 0.50 -0.35
C LEU A 71 3.85 -0.70 -0.66
N ALA A 72 3.65 -1.83 0.00
CA ALA A 72 4.43 -3.04 -0.23
C ALA A 72 4.30 -3.56 -1.67
N ASP A 73 3.08 -3.60 -2.20
CA ASP A 73 2.80 -3.98 -3.60
C ASP A 73 3.53 -3.05 -4.59
N THR A 74 3.48 -1.76 -4.33
CA THR A 74 4.18 -0.76 -5.14
C THR A 74 5.69 -0.92 -5.10
N LEU A 75 6.26 -1.15 -3.93
CA LEU A 75 7.70 -1.39 -3.78
C LEU A 75 8.16 -2.65 -4.53
N ILE A 76 7.41 -3.74 -4.44
CA ILE A 76 7.69 -4.97 -5.18
C ILE A 76 7.61 -4.71 -6.69
N THR A 77 6.59 -4.01 -7.15
CA THR A 77 6.41 -3.66 -8.57
C THR A 77 7.57 -2.82 -9.10
N ASP A 78 8.11 -1.92 -8.29
CA ASP A 78 9.26 -1.08 -8.64
C ASP A 78 10.63 -1.78 -8.50
N GLY A 79 10.62 -3.07 -8.16
CA GLY A 79 11.83 -3.89 -8.11
C GLY A 79 12.58 -3.85 -6.78
N PHE A 80 11.95 -3.37 -5.71
CA PHE A 80 12.51 -3.49 -4.37
C PHE A 80 12.20 -4.86 -3.76
N SER A 81 13.04 -5.29 -2.82
CA SER A 81 12.85 -6.52 -2.06
C SER A 81 12.29 -6.21 -0.67
N LEU A 82 11.33 -7.00 -0.23
CA LEU A 82 10.83 -6.96 1.14
C LEU A 82 11.53 -8.00 2.00
N PRO A 83 11.72 -7.75 3.31
CA PRO A 83 12.29 -8.75 4.21
C PRO A 83 11.43 -10.02 4.24
N SER A 84 12.08 -11.19 4.34
CA SER A 84 11.40 -12.50 4.34
C SER A 84 10.39 -12.70 5.47
N ASN A 85 10.56 -11.97 6.57
CA ASN A 85 9.64 -12.00 7.69
C ASN A 85 8.36 -11.16 7.47
N PHE A 86 8.32 -10.34 6.40
CA PHE A 86 7.11 -9.65 5.97
C PHE A 86 6.42 -10.47 4.87
N LYS A 87 5.47 -11.28 5.27
CA LYS A 87 4.79 -12.23 4.40
C LYS A 87 3.70 -11.57 3.55
N TYR A 88 4.11 -10.72 2.62
CA TYR A 88 3.21 -9.93 1.80
C TYR A 88 2.10 -10.76 1.14
N LYS A 89 2.45 -11.88 0.50
CA LYS A 89 1.48 -12.72 -0.23
C LYS A 89 0.37 -13.25 0.68
N GLU A 90 0.73 -13.77 1.85
CA GLU A 90 -0.23 -14.28 2.82
C GLU A 90 -1.15 -13.18 3.38
N LEU A 91 -0.61 -11.97 3.52
CA LEU A 91 -1.38 -10.81 3.98
C LEU A 91 -2.31 -10.29 2.88
N ALA A 92 -1.84 -10.25 1.64
CA ALA A 92 -2.59 -9.77 0.49
C ALA A 92 -3.80 -10.68 0.15
N GLU A 93 -3.69 -11.99 0.40
CA GLU A 93 -4.79 -12.95 0.21
C GLU A 93 -6.03 -12.65 1.06
N LYS A 94 -5.89 -11.82 2.09
CA LYS A 94 -7.02 -11.40 2.95
C LYS A 94 -7.82 -10.24 2.38
N PHE A 95 -7.35 -9.63 1.30
CA PHE A 95 -8.01 -8.51 0.64
C PHE A 95 -8.39 -8.89 -0.78
N ASP A 96 -9.67 -8.73 -1.09
CA ASP A 96 -10.19 -9.02 -2.42
C ASP A 96 -10.06 -7.80 -3.33
N VAL A 97 -9.42 -8.00 -4.47
CA VAL A 97 -9.53 -7.06 -5.58
C VAL A 97 -10.75 -7.49 -6.41
N PRO A 98 -11.70 -6.59 -6.71
CA PRO A 98 -12.91 -6.95 -7.45
C PRO A 98 -12.60 -7.69 -8.75
N SER A 99 -13.15 -8.90 -8.90
CA SER A 99 -12.85 -9.79 -10.03
C SER A 99 -13.28 -9.21 -11.38
N ASN A 100 -14.36 -8.45 -11.41
CA ASN A 100 -14.82 -7.75 -12.61
C ASN A 100 -13.79 -6.72 -13.11
N LEU A 101 -13.06 -6.07 -12.22
CA LEU A 101 -12.00 -5.12 -12.56
C LEU A 101 -10.73 -5.84 -13.04
N LEU A 102 -10.39 -6.98 -12.42
CA LEU A 102 -9.28 -7.82 -12.87
C LEU A 102 -9.51 -8.38 -14.28
N GLN A 103 -10.73 -8.77 -14.61
CA GLN A 103 -11.10 -9.24 -15.94
C GLN A 103 -10.89 -8.19 -17.03
N LEU A 104 -11.04 -6.91 -16.72
CA LEU A 104 -10.75 -5.83 -17.67
C LEU A 104 -9.27 -5.77 -18.06
N ILE A 105 -8.37 -6.14 -17.15
CA ILE A 105 -6.94 -6.25 -17.45
C ILE A 105 -6.68 -7.47 -18.36
N GLU A 106 -7.27 -8.62 -18.02
CA GLU A 106 -7.13 -9.86 -18.79
C GLU A 106 -7.67 -9.71 -20.21
N ASN A 107 -8.74 -8.95 -20.39
CA ASN A 107 -9.36 -8.68 -21.68
C ASN A 107 -8.73 -7.48 -22.43
N ASP A 108 -7.59 -6.98 -21.97
CA ASP A 108 -6.87 -5.84 -22.53
C ASP A 108 -7.71 -4.54 -22.62
N GLN A 109 -8.62 -4.34 -21.68
CA GLN A 109 -9.49 -3.17 -21.57
C GLN A 109 -8.97 -2.16 -20.54
N LYS A 110 -7.68 -1.84 -20.60
CA LYS A 110 -7.00 -0.96 -19.63
C LYS A 110 -7.56 0.45 -19.61
N ALA A 111 -7.94 1.00 -20.77
CA ALA A 111 -8.53 2.34 -20.83
C ALA A 111 -9.89 2.40 -20.12
N PHE A 112 -10.71 1.37 -20.30
CA PHE A 112 -12.01 1.26 -19.61
C PHE A 112 -11.83 1.09 -18.11
N LEU A 113 -10.84 0.29 -17.69
CA LEU A 113 -10.49 0.13 -16.28
C LEU A 113 -10.01 1.46 -15.67
N ALA A 114 -9.20 2.23 -16.39
CA ALA A 114 -8.76 3.55 -15.92
C ALA A 114 -9.94 4.49 -15.66
N LEU A 115 -10.95 4.50 -16.53
CA LEU A 115 -12.19 5.24 -16.32
C LEU A 115 -12.96 4.75 -15.09
N LYS A 116 -13.03 3.44 -14.88
CA LYS A 116 -13.66 2.85 -13.69
C LYS A 116 -12.94 3.25 -12.40
N ILE A 117 -11.63 3.32 -12.40
CA ILE A 117 -10.85 3.80 -11.26
C ILE A 117 -11.16 5.27 -10.97
N VAL A 118 -11.27 6.12 -11.99
CA VAL A 118 -11.67 7.51 -11.82
C VAL A 118 -13.07 7.61 -11.19
N GLU A 119 -14.02 6.78 -11.60
CA GLU A 119 -15.36 6.71 -11.00
C GLU A 119 -15.31 6.27 -9.52
N ILE A 120 -14.46 5.30 -9.18
CA ILE A 120 -14.29 4.79 -7.80
C ILE A 120 -13.72 5.87 -6.89
N ILE A 121 -12.72 6.60 -7.35
CA ILE A 121 -12.11 7.71 -6.61
C ILE A 121 -13.13 8.85 -6.49
N GLY A 122 -13.93 9.08 -7.54
CA GLY A 122 -14.96 10.10 -7.58
C GLY A 122 -14.39 11.52 -7.40
N GLU A 123 -15.07 12.31 -6.60
CA GLU A 123 -14.64 13.67 -6.23
C GLU A 123 -13.78 13.68 -4.94
N ASP A 124 -13.60 12.53 -4.31
CA ASP A 124 -12.84 12.41 -3.08
C ASP A 124 -11.33 12.53 -3.34
N GLU A 125 -10.65 13.16 -2.41
CA GLU A 125 -9.20 13.12 -2.39
C GLU A 125 -8.74 11.72 -1.96
N PRO A 126 -7.61 11.18 -2.49
CA PRO A 126 -7.16 9.83 -2.17
C PRO A 126 -6.98 9.54 -0.68
N TYR A 127 -6.66 10.54 0.14
CA TYR A 127 -6.53 10.36 1.60
C TYR A 127 -7.88 10.15 2.30
N GLN A 128 -9.01 10.44 1.64
CA GLN A 128 -10.37 10.24 2.15
C GLN A 128 -10.91 8.83 1.84
N LEU A 129 -10.26 8.12 0.92
CA LEU A 129 -10.63 6.76 0.58
C LEU A 129 -10.31 5.80 1.74
N ASP A 130 -11.12 4.78 1.89
CA ASP A 130 -10.81 3.72 2.85
C ASP A 130 -9.54 2.94 2.44
N PRO A 131 -8.83 2.37 3.41
CA PRO A 131 -7.55 1.70 3.17
C PRO A 131 -7.63 0.56 2.16
N GLU A 132 -8.74 -0.18 2.12
CA GLU A 132 -8.93 -1.31 1.21
C GLU A 132 -9.12 -0.83 -0.22
N THR A 133 -9.86 0.27 -0.42
CA THR A 133 -10.00 0.93 -1.72
C THR A 133 -8.64 1.43 -2.22
N ILE A 134 -7.84 2.07 -1.37
CA ILE A 134 -6.48 2.49 -1.71
C ILE A 134 -5.64 1.29 -2.15
N TYR A 135 -5.73 0.17 -1.44
CA TYR A 135 -4.99 -1.04 -1.77
C TYR A 135 -5.39 -1.59 -3.15
N PHE A 136 -6.68 -1.82 -3.40
CA PHE A 136 -7.06 -2.42 -4.69
C PHE A 136 -6.85 -1.48 -5.87
N VAL A 137 -7.10 -0.18 -5.72
CA VAL A 137 -6.80 0.83 -6.77
C VAL A 137 -5.30 0.83 -7.09
N THR A 138 -4.45 0.88 -6.08
CA THR A 138 -2.99 0.83 -6.25
C THR A 138 -2.55 -0.47 -6.92
N ASN A 139 -3.11 -1.60 -6.51
CA ASN A 139 -2.81 -2.91 -7.10
C ASN A 139 -3.18 -2.96 -8.59
N LEU A 140 -4.35 -2.47 -8.97
CA LEU A 140 -4.78 -2.39 -10.37
C LEU A 140 -3.87 -1.46 -11.18
N LEU A 141 -3.50 -0.30 -10.65
CA LEU A 141 -2.59 0.64 -11.31
C LEU A 141 -1.19 0.03 -11.50
N ASN A 142 -0.70 -0.74 -10.53
CA ASN A 142 0.54 -1.50 -10.65
C ASN A 142 0.47 -2.54 -11.78
N LYS A 143 -0.62 -3.29 -11.86
CA LYS A 143 -0.84 -4.29 -12.92
C LYS A 143 -0.94 -3.66 -14.32
N MET A 144 -1.48 -2.46 -14.41
CA MET A 144 -1.55 -1.70 -15.67
C MET A 144 -0.27 -0.94 -16.00
N ASN A 145 0.70 -0.92 -15.11
CA ASN A 145 1.94 -0.14 -15.24
C ASN A 145 1.70 1.38 -15.39
N LEU A 146 0.65 1.89 -14.76
CA LEU A 146 0.32 3.32 -14.74
C LEU A 146 1.02 4.03 -13.56
N VAL A 147 2.34 4.11 -13.66
CA VAL A 147 3.24 4.55 -12.57
C VAL A 147 2.95 5.96 -12.09
N ILE A 148 2.69 6.91 -12.99
CA ILE A 148 2.47 8.31 -12.64
C ILE A 148 1.19 8.47 -11.80
N ILE A 149 0.09 7.85 -12.24
CA ILE A 149 -1.20 7.91 -11.54
C ILE A 149 -1.09 7.16 -10.21
N ARG A 150 -0.46 5.98 -10.22
CA ARG A 150 -0.21 5.21 -9.01
C ARG A 150 0.54 6.02 -7.95
N ASN A 151 1.61 6.70 -8.33
CA ASN A 151 2.39 7.52 -7.40
C ASN A 151 1.58 8.67 -6.82
N LYS A 152 0.74 9.30 -7.63
CA LYS A 152 -0.18 10.36 -7.15
C LYS A 152 -1.18 9.83 -6.12
N VAL A 153 -1.82 8.70 -6.40
CA VAL A 153 -2.76 8.06 -5.47
C VAL A 153 -2.06 7.68 -4.18
N LEU A 154 -0.94 6.98 -4.27
CA LEU A 154 -0.21 6.49 -3.11
C LEU A 154 0.31 7.63 -2.22
N THR A 155 0.96 8.63 -2.80
CA THR A 155 1.52 9.76 -2.04
C THR A 155 0.46 10.66 -1.43
N SER A 156 -0.70 10.80 -2.08
CA SER A 156 -1.84 11.54 -1.51
C SER A 156 -2.55 10.76 -0.42
N ALA A 157 -2.57 9.43 -0.51
CA ALA A 157 -3.21 8.57 0.49
C ALA A 157 -2.37 8.38 1.75
N LEU A 158 -1.05 8.46 1.63
CA LEU A 158 -0.13 8.41 2.77
C LEU A 158 0.01 9.83 3.33
N PRO A 159 -0.40 10.07 4.58
CA PRO A 159 -0.32 11.41 5.15
C PRO A 159 1.13 11.87 5.20
N LEU A 160 1.43 12.91 4.44
CA LEU A 160 2.68 13.63 4.51
C LEU A 160 2.62 14.51 5.76
N ARG A 161 3.62 14.41 6.62
CA ARG A 161 3.77 15.41 7.68
C ARG A 161 4.13 16.74 7.04
N THR A 162 3.26 17.68 7.22
CA THR A 162 3.61 19.09 7.17
C THR A 162 4.56 19.43 8.30
#